data_33adab08330e4a94c2e26d8b93223f53
#
_entry.id   33adab08330e4a94c2e26d8b93223f53
#
_cell.length_a   1.000
_cell.length_b   1.000
_cell.length_c   1.000
_cell.angle_alpha   90.00
_cell.angle_beta   90.00
_cell.angle_gamma   90.00
#
_symmetry.space_group_name_H-M   'P 1'
#
loop_
_entity.id
_entity.type
_entity.pdbx_description
1 polymer ?
#
loop_
_entity_poly.entity_id
_entity_poly.type
_entity_poly.pdbx_seq_one_letter_code
_entity_poly.pdbx_strand_id
1 'polypeptide(L)'
;MASKKTRDDVIAFFETLTARRFSDAGKALNELRGKNFGNQEFKDGYIMALEGLLLSSRTGDDRDFYNRAEFETQKALNNYKKEFRSFAKEDINSSYDTGFFQAWSDLIQYRSDNRKKS
;
A
#
# COMPACT_ATOMS: atom_id res chain seq x y z
N MET A 1 -14.97 1.68 5.14
CA MET A 1 -13.85 2.57 4.81
C MET A 1 -13.05 2.92 6.06
N ALA A 2 -11.75 3.04 5.91
CA ALA A 2 -10.87 3.43 7.01
C ALA A 2 -11.15 4.86 7.45
N SER A 3 -11.06 5.13 8.75
CA SER A 3 -11.20 6.47 9.30
C SER A 3 -10.03 7.36 8.87
N LYS A 4 -10.16 8.67 9.07
CA LYS A 4 -9.08 9.61 8.80
C LYS A 4 -7.81 9.24 9.58
N LYS A 5 -7.95 8.85 10.85
CA LYS A 5 -6.82 8.45 11.69
C LYS A 5 -6.14 7.19 11.12
N THR A 6 -6.92 6.23 10.65
CA THR A 6 -6.37 5.03 10.02
C THR A 6 -5.62 5.38 8.75
N ARG A 7 -6.16 6.31 7.96
CA ARG A 7 -5.47 6.80 6.75
C ARG A 7 -4.14 7.45 7.09
N ASP A 8 -4.10 8.26 8.15
CA ASP A 8 -2.86 8.90 8.60
C ASP A 8 -1.82 7.84 9.02
N ASP A 9 -2.26 6.76 9.66
CA ASP A 9 -1.39 5.65 10.04
C ASP A 9 -0.85 4.91 8.80
N VAL A 10 -1.65 4.76 7.75
CA VAL A 10 -1.21 4.17 6.49
C VAL A 10 -0.14 5.04 5.83
N ILE A 11 -0.35 6.36 5.82
CA ILE A 11 0.63 7.28 5.25
C ILE A 11 1.93 7.23 6.05
N ALA A 12 1.86 7.15 7.38
CA ALA A 12 3.04 7.00 8.24
C ALA A 12 3.80 5.72 7.90
N PHE A 13 3.09 4.62 7.62
CA PHE A 13 3.72 3.38 7.16
C PHE A 13 4.48 3.60 5.85
N PHE A 14 3.83 4.23 4.86
CA PHE A 14 4.48 4.48 3.57
C PHE A 14 5.69 5.40 3.69
N GLU A 15 5.61 6.43 4.54
CA GLU A 15 6.74 7.34 4.78
C GLU A 15 7.96 6.58 5.31
N THR A 16 7.76 5.73 6.30
CA THR A 16 8.85 4.96 6.90
C THR A 16 9.36 3.88 5.95
N LEU A 17 8.46 3.26 5.19
CA LEU A 17 8.83 2.25 4.19
C LEU A 17 9.74 2.84 3.11
N THR A 18 9.34 3.95 2.51
CA THR A 18 10.09 4.57 1.42
C THR A 18 11.39 5.20 1.90
N ALA A 19 11.45 5.62 3.17
CA ALA A 19 12.68 6.12 3.78
C ALA A 19 13.60 4.98 4.27
N ARG A 20 13.19 3.72 4.06
CA ARG A 20 13.92 2.52 4.48
C ARG A 20 14.12 2.43 6.00
N ARG A 21 13.19 3.01 6.76
CA ARG A 21 13.18 2.94 8.22
C ARG A 21 12.32 1.74 8.63
N PHE A 22 12.86 0.54 8.45
CA PHE A 22 12.08 -0.70 8.55
C PHE A 22 11.56 -1.00 9.96
N SER A 23 12.30 -0.63 10.98
CA SER A 23 11.83 -0.81 12.36
C SER A 23 10.59 0.05 12.61
N ASP A 24 10.62 1.30 12.18
CA ASP A 24 9.49 2.22 12.33
C ASP A 24 8.31 1.78 11.45
N ALA A 25 8.59 1.26 10.25
CA ALA A 25 7.54 0.73 9.39
C ALA A 25 6.84 -0.46 10.04
N GLY A 26 7.60 -1.34 10.69
CA GLY A 26 7.03 -2.46 11.44
C GLY A 26 6.13 -2.01 12.56
N LYS A 27 6.51 -0.96 13.28
CA LYS A 27 5.69 -0.37 14.35
C LYS A 27 4.38 0.20 13.79
N ALA A 28 4.48 0.94 12.69
CA ALA A 28 3.31 1.51 12.02
C ALA A 28 2.35 0.41 11.56
N LEU A 29 2.89 -0.69 11.03
CA LEU A 29 2.08 -1.83 10.61
C LEU A 29 1.36 -2.47 11.80
N ASN A 30 2.04 -2.62 12.94
CA ASN A 30 1.41 -3.16 14.15
C ASN A 30 0.26 -2.27 14.63
N GLU A 31 0.41 -0.95 14.54
CA GLU A 31 -0.68 -0.03 14.87
C GLU A 31 -1.87 -0.25 13.95
N LEU A 32 -1.63 -0.44 12.65
CA LEU A 32 -2.69 -0.70 11.68
C LEU A 32 -3.44 -2.00 11.95
N ARG A 33 -2.73 -3.03 12.45
CA ARG A 33 -3.38 -4.29 12.80
C ARG A 33 -4.44 -4.13 13.87
N GLY A 34 -4.30 -3.12 14.73
CA GLY A 34 -5.27 -2.83 15.78
C GLY A 34 -6.41 -1.90 15.36
N LYS A 35 -6.41 -1.40 14.14
CA LYS A 35 -7.43 -0.47 13.65
C LYS A 35 -8.61 -1.20 13.04
N ASN A 36 -9.77 -0.55 13.05
CA ASN A 36 -10.99 -1.07 12.44
C ASN A 36 -11.11 -0.51 11.01
N PHE A 37 -11.17 -1.41 10.02
CA PHE A 37 -11.34 -1.05 8.62
C PHE A 37 -12.79 -1.23 8.15
N GLY A 38 -13.69 -1.64 9.07
CA GLY A 38 -15.08 -1.91 8.74
C GLY A 38 -15.35 -3.36 8.35
N ASN A 39 -14.58 -3.91 7.42
CA ASN A 39 -14.70 -5.29 6.97
C ASN A 39 -13.38 -6.01 7.29
N GLN A 40 -13.49 -7.10 8.09
CA GLN A 40 -12.30 -7.82 8.54
C GLN A 40 -11.56 -8.50 7.39
N GLU A 41 -12.30 -9.07 6.44
CA GLU A 41 -11.69 -9.73 5.29
C GLU A 41 -10.92 -8.72 4.41
N PHE A 42 -11.50 -7.55 4.19
CA PHE A 42 -10.84 -6.45 3.50
C PHE A 42 -9.55 -6.06 4.22
N LYS A 43 -9.64 -5.90 5.54
CA LYS A 43 -8.48 -5.55 6.37
C LYS A 43 -7.38 -6.61 6.25
N ASP A 44 -7.75 -7.89 6.28
CA ASP A 44 -6.77 -8.98 6.17
C ASP A 44 -5.99 -8.89 4.86
N GLY A 45 -6.67 -8.63 3.76
CA GLY A 45 -6.02 -8.45 2.46
C GLY A 45 -5.15 -7.21 2.42
N TYR A 46 -5.65 -6.11 2.95
CA TYR A 46 -4.91 -4.85 3.01
C TYR A 46 -3.61 -5.00 3.80
N ILE A 47 -3.69 -5.57 5.00
CA ILE A 47 -2.52 -5.79 5.86
C ILE A 47 -1.54 -6.75 5.20
N MET A 48 -2.04 -7.81 4.55
CA MET A 48 -1.17 -8.76 3.85
C MET A 48 -0.35 -8.06 2.76
N ALA A 49 -0.96 -7.13 2.02
CA ALA A 49 -0.23 -6.35 1.02
C ALA A 49 0.86 -5.50 1.67
N LEU A 50 0.56 -4.84 2.78
CA LEU A 50 1.55 -4.01 3.50
C LEU A 50 2.69 -4.85 4.04
N GLU A 51 2.41 -6.05 4.57
CA GLU A 51 3.44 -6.98 5.03
C GLU A 51 4.36 -7.38 3.88
N GLY A 52 3.77 -7.66 2.71
CA GLY A 52 4.53 -8.00 1.51
C GLY A 52 5.42 -6.85 1.06
N LEU A 53 4.91 -5.62 1.10
CA LEU A 53 5.69 -4.43 0.75
C LEU A 53 6.89 -4.26 1.68
N LEU A 54 6.68 -4.45 2.99
CA LEU A 54 7.76 -4.33 3.97
C LEU A 54 8.82 -5.39 3.73
N LEU A 55 8.41 -6.65 3.51
CA LEU A 55 9.34 -7.74 3.24
C LEU A 55 10.12 -7.49 1.95
N SER A 56 9.44 -7.10 0.88
CA SER A 56 10.09 -6.83 -0.42
C SER A 56 11.10 -5.70 -0.31
N SER A 57 10.74 -4.63 0.41
CA SER A 57 11.64 -3.49 0.59
C SER A 57 12.89 -3.87 1.38
N ARG A 58 12.72 -4.70 2.43
CA ARG A 58 13.84 -5.14 3.26
C ARG A 58 14.79 -6.06 2.51
N THR A 59 14.25 -7.01 1.73
CA THR A 59 15.08 -7.99 1.01
C THR A 59 15.69 -7.42 -0.27
N GLY A 60 15.00 -6.46 -0.91
CA GLY A 60 15.45 -5.89 -2.17
C GLY A 60 15.43 -6.86 -3.34
N ASP A 61 14.60 -7.91 -3.26
CA ASP A 61 14.52 -8.95 -4.30
C ASP A 61 13.96 -8.37 -5.60
N ASP A 62 14.76 -8.42 -6.68
CA ASP A 62 14.36 -7.89 -7.99
C ASP A 62 13.17 -8.62 -8.61
N ARG A 63 12.86 -9.83 -8.14
CA ARG A 63 11.71 -10.59 -8.62
C ARG A 63 10.40 -10.05 -8.09
N ASP A 64 10.42 -9.30 -7.00
CA ASP A 64 9.21 -8.72 -6.41
C ASP A 64 8.78 -7.49 -7.20
N PHE A 65 7.48 -7.40 -7.47
CA PHE A 65 6.93 -6.28 -8.24
C PHE A 65 7.31 -4.93 -7.64
N TYR A 66 7.26 -4.78 -6.31
CA TYR A 66 7.58 -3.53 -5.63
C TYR A 66 8.97 -3.02 -6.03
N ASN A 67 9.97 -3.92 -6.09
CA ASN A 67 11.35 -3.54 -6.39
C ASN A 67 11.58 -3.31 -7.88
N ARG A 68 10.76 -3.92 -8.76
CA ARG A 68 10.86 -3.74 -10.22
C ARG A 68 10.05 -2.57 -10.74
N ALA A 69 9.03 -2.15 -9.99
CA ALA A 69 8.10 -1.14 -10.47
C ALA A 69 8.79 0.21 -10.67
N GLU A 70 8.36 0.91 -11.70
CA GLU A 70 8.86 2.24 -12.02
C GLU A 70 8.04 3.27 -11.24
N PHE A 71 8.64 3.91 -10.24
CA PHE A 71 7.98 4.94 -9.44
C PHE A 71 8.52 6.34 -9.72
N GLU A 72 9.45 6.47 -10.70
CA GLU A 72 10.16 7.72 -10.94
C GLU A 72 9.41 8.69 -11.84
N THR A 73 8.47 8.21 -12.66
CA THR A 73 7.73 9.09 -13.57
C THR A 73 6.26 9.16 -13.20
N GLN A 74 5.67 10.33 -13.42
CA GLN A 74 4.25 10.53 -13.16
C GLN A 74 3.40 9.65 -14.09
N LYS A 75 3.86 9.45 -15.32
CA LYS A 75 3.15 8.60 -16.29
C LYS A 75 3.04 7.16 -15.78
N ALA A 76 4.14 6.60 -15.30
CA ALA A 76 4.14 5.23 -14.77
C ALA A 76 3.23 5.12 -13.55
N LEU A 77 3.30 6.09 -12.63
CA LEU A 77 2.45 6.12 -11.45
C LEU A 77 0.96 6.17 -11.83
N ASN A 78 0.61 6.99 -12.80
CA ASN A 78 -0.77 7.10 -13.26
C ASN A 78 -1.26 5.78 -13.86
N ASN A 79 -0.41 5.08 -14.61
CA ASN A 79 -0.77 3.79 -15.20
C ASN A 79 -0.98 2.73 -14.12
N TYR A 80 -0.10 2.62 -13.13
CA TYR A 80 -0.27 1.68 -12.02
C TYR A 80 -1.53 1.98 -11.23
N LYS A 81 -1.78 3.25 -10.93
CA LYS A 81 -2.97 3.68 -10.20
C LYS A 81 -4.25 3.21 -10.91
N LYS A 82 -4.29 3.37 -12.22
CA LYS A 82 -5.42 2.95 -13.04
C LYS A 82 -5.62 1.45 -12.98
N GLU A 83 -4.53 0.68 -13.14
CA GLU A 83 -4.58 -0.77 -13.11
C GLU A 83 -5.06 -1.30 -11.76
N PHE A 84 -4.50 -0.83 -10.66
CA PHE A 84 -4.87 -1.32 -9.33
C PHE A 84 -6.29 -0.91 -8.96
N ARG A 85 -6.75 0.26 -9.36
CA ARG A 85 -8.15 0.65 -9.17
C ARG A 85 -9.09 -0.25 -9.95
N SER A 86 -8.72 -0.60 -11.17
CA SER A 86 -9.52 -1.49 -12.00
C SER A 86 -9.64 -2.87 -11.35
N PHE A 87 -8.52 -3.43 -10.86
CA PHE A 87 -8.54 -4.72 -10.18
C PHE A 87 -9.42 -4.67 -8.93
N ALA A 88 -9.31 -3.61 -8.14
CA ALA A 88 -10.07 -3.48 -6.89
C ALA A 88 -11.58 -3.38 -7.12
N LYS A 89 -12.01 -2.97 -8.31
CA LYS A 89 -13.43 -2.80 -8.65
C LYS A 89 -14.07 -4.01 -9.31
N GLU A 90 -13.30 -5.06 -9.60
CA GLU A 90 -13.84 -6.25 -10.25
C GLU A 90 -14.80 -6.98 -9.30
N ASP A 91 -16.00 -7.28 -9.80
CA ASP A 91 -17.06 -7.94 -9.01
C ASP A 91 -16.69 -9.34 -8.55
N ILE A 92 -15.79 -10.00 -9.28
CA ILE A 92 -15.36 -11.36 -8.95
C ILE A 92 -14.37 -11.41 -7.79
N ASN A 93 -13.85 -10.26 -7.37
CA ASN A 93 -12.90 -10.22 -6.26
C ASN A 93 -13.61 -10.43 -4.93
N SER A 94 -12.98 -11.19 -4.04
CA SER A 94 -13.39 -11.26 -2.64
C SER A 94 -13.06 -9.94 -1.95
N SER A 95 -13.61 -9.74 -0.74
CA SER A 95 -13.24 -8.57 0.08
C SER A 95 -11.74 -8.56 0.38
N TYR A 96 -11.14 -9.74 0.55
CA TYR A 96 -9.69 -9.87 0.74
C TYR A 96 -8.93 -9.30 -0.46
N ASP A 97 -9.28 -9.74 -1.67
CA ASP A 97 -8.62 -9.28 -2.89
C ASP A 97 -8.78 -7.76 -3.06
N THR A 98 -9.97 -7.26 -2.79
CA THR A 98 -10.24 -5.82 -2.87
C THR A 98 -9.34 -5.05 -1.91
N GLY A 99 -9.19 -5.53 -0.68
CA GLY A 99 -8.30 -4.91 0.30
C GLY A 99 -6.85 -4.93 -0.14
N PHE A 100 -6.41 -6.06 -0.69
CA PHE A 100 -5.05 -6.23 -1.18
C PHE A 100 -4.73 -5.20 -2.29
N PHE A 101 -5.59 -5.12 -3.31
CA PHE A 101 -5.38 -4.17 -4.40
C PHE A 101 -5.54 -2.73 -3.96
N GLN A 102 -6.40 -2.48 -2.97
CA GLN A 102 -6.57 -1.12 -2.43
C GLN A 102 -5.29 -0.63 -1.75
N ALA A 103 -4.58 -1.51 -1.04
CA ALA A 103 -3.30 -1.15 -0.43
C ALA A 103 -2.27 -0.73 -1.49
N TRP A 104 -2.19 -1.46 -2.59
CA TRP A 104 -1.31 -1.11 -3.69
C TRP A 104 -1.70 0.23 -4.33
N SER A 105 -3.00 0.43 -4.53
CA SER A 105 -3.52 1.69 -5.07
C SER A 105 -3.16 2.86 -4.16
N ASP A 106 -3.28 2.67 -2.85
CA ASP A 106 -2.95 3.70 -1.87
C ASP A 106 -1.46 4.02 -1.87
N LEU A 107 -0.59 3.01 -2.02
CA LEU A 107 0.85 3.25 -2.15
C LEU A 107 1.17 4.10 -3.39
N ILE A 108 0.57 3.74 -4.52
CA ILE A 108 0.80 4.49 -5.77
C ILE A 108 0.31 5.93 -5.62
N GLN A 109 -0.85 6.12 -4.98
CA GLN A 109 -1.38 7.46 -4.73
C GLN A 109 -0.43 8.26 -3.83
N TYR A 110 0.11 7.64 -2.79
CA TYR A 110 1.08 8.27 -1.91
C TYR A 110 2.32 8.73 -2.68
N ARG A 111 2.87 7.86 -3.53
CA ARG A 111 4.04 8.18 -4.34
C ARG A 111 3.75 9.32 -5.32
N SER A 112 2.56 9.30 -5.92
CA SER A 112 2.13 10.35 -6.83
C SER A 112 2.00 11.70 -6.12
N ASP A 113 1.40 11.72 -4.94
CA ASP A 113 1.20 12.95 -4.17
C ASP A 113 2.53 13.55 -3.73
N ASN A 114 3.47 12.72 -3.29
CA ASN A 114 4.81 13.20 -2.88
C ASN A 114 5.60 13.73 -4.06
N ARG A 115 5.45 13.13 -5.22
CA ARG A 115 6.10 13.59 -6.43
C ARG A 115 5.64 15.00 -6.81
N LYS A 116 4.34 15.28 -6.65
CA LYS A 116 3.77 16.61 -6.94
C LYS A 116 4.27 17.68 -5.98
N LYS A 117 4.65 17.30 -4.77
CA LYS A 117 5.15 18.24 -3.76
C LYS A 117 6.61 18.61 -3.92
N SER A 118 7.36 17.86 -4.71
CA SER A 118 8.82 18.10 -4.88
C SER A 118 9.15 19.13 -5.97
#